data_bebab509a1b12c7cdcc31a434edd861d
#
_entry.id   bebab509a1b12c7cdcc31a434edd861d
#
_cell.length_a   1.000
_cell.length_b   1.000
_cell.length_c   1.000
_cell.angle_alpha   90.00
_cell.angle_beta   90.00
_cell.angle_gamma   90.00
#
_symmetry.space_group_name_H-M   'P 1'
#
loop_
_entity.id
_entity.type
_entity.pdbx_description
1 polymer ?
#
loop_
_entity_poly.entity_id
_entity_poly.type
_entity_poly.pdbx_seq_one_letter_code
_entity_poly.pdbx_strand_id
1 'polypeptide(L)'
;MFASSPLSPRRKFTCHLCDRSFTEKWALNNHMKLHTGEKPFKCTWPTCHYSFLTASAMKDHYRTHTGEKSFLCDLCGFAGGTRHALTKHRRQHTGEKPFKCDECNFASTTQSHLTRHKRVHTGEKPYRCPWCDYRSNCAENIRKHILHTGKHEGVKMYNCPKCDYGTNIPVEFRNHLKEQHPDIENPDLAYLHAGRKRKLPRGTLRSSSGCQAVCALAVI
;
A
#
# COMPACT_ATOMS: atom_id res chain seq x y z
N MET A 1 28.75 44.64 8.19
CA MET A 1 28.69 43.38 8.97
C MET A 1 28.08 42.33 8.06
N PHE A 2 28.92 41.50 7.45
CA PHE A 2 28.45 40.40 6.62
C PHE A 2 28.11 39.19 7.52
N ALA A 3 26.84 38.85 7.57
CA ALA A 3 26.39 37.68 8.27
C ALA A 3 26.85 36.43 7.49
N SER A 4 27.78 35.68 8.08
CA SER A 4 28.24 34.39 7.58
C SER A 4 27.09 33.41 7.62
N SER A 5 26.64 32.95 6.47
CA SER A 5 25.69 31.84 6.34
C SER A 5 26.26 30.59 7.03
N PRO A 6 25.49 29.80 7.79
CA PRO A 6 25.99 28.60 8.43
C PRO A 6 26.42 27.60 7.34
N LEU A 7 27.69 27.22 7.38
CA LEU A 7 28.28 26.17 6.52
C LEU A 7 27.47 24.88 6.68
N SER A 8 26.83 24.45 5.59
CA SER A 8 26.17 23.16 5.56
C SER A 8 27.16 22.05 5.95
N PRO A 9 26.79 21.06 6.79
CA PRO A 9 27.71 20.05 7.27
C PRO A 9 28.34 19.30 6.09
N ARG A 10 29.67 19.29 6.03
CA ARG A 10 30.46 18.66 4.97
C ARG A 10 30.15 17.18 4.92
N ARG A 11 29.52 16.69 3.85
CA ARG A 11 29.23 15.28 3.62
C ARG A 11 30.54 14.52 3.40
N LYS A 12 30.88 13.59 4.30
CA LYS A 12 32.20 12.90 4.31
C LYS A 12 32.18 11.50 3.67
N PHE A 13 31.01 10.86 3.56
CA PHE A 13 30.87 9.48 3.14
C PHE A 13 29.96 9.39 1.92
N THR A 14 30.53 9.03 0.76
CA THR A 14 29.81 8.93 -0.51
C THR A 14 29.54 7.47 -0.87
N CYS A 15 28.35 7.17 -1.36
CA CYS A 15 28.01 5.86 -1.89
C CYS A 15 28.75 5.65 -3.22
N HIS A 16 29.37 4.50 -3.41
CA HIS A 16 30.05 4.16 -4.66
C HIS A 16 29.11 3.58 -5.73
N LEU A 17 27.85 3.32 -5.38
CA LEU A 17 26.82 2.78 -6.29
C LEU A 17 25.80 3.83 -6.72
N CYS A 18 25.80 5.01 -6.10
CA CYS A 18 24.93 6.14 -6.49
C CYS A 18 25.49 7.46 -5.94
N ASP A 19 24.96 8.62 -6.41
CA ASP A 19 25.47 9.95 -6.09
C ASP A 19 25.10 10.45 -4.68
N ARG A 20 24.65 9.57 -3.77
CA ARG A 20 24.27 9.98 -2.40
C ARG A 20 25.49 10.06 -1.50
N SER A 21 25.56 11.14 -0.73
CA SER A 21 26.59 11.38 0.29
C SER A 21 25.98 11.62 1.65
N PHE A 22 26.67 11.19 2.69
CA PHE A 22 26.24 11.21 4.08
C PHE A 22 27.26 11.89 4.98
N THR A 23 26.82 12.45 6.09
CA THR A 23 27.69 13.04 7.11
C THR A 23 28.31 11.97 8.02
N GLU A 24 27.63 10.84 8.18
CA GLU A 24 27.99 9.78 9.11
C GLU A 24 28.16 8.43 8.39
N LYS A 25 29.17 7.67 8.82
CA LYS A 25 29.49 6.35 8.26
C LYS A 25 28.34 5.34 8.43
N TRP A 26 27.66 5.36 9.59
CA TRP A 26 26.54 4.46 9.84
C TRP A 26 25.35 4.72 8.91
N ALA A 27 25.12 5.99 8.51
CA ALA A 27 24.08 6.36 7.58
C ALA A 27 24.39 5.82 6.17
N LEU A 28 25.65 5.89 5.73
CA LEU A 28 26.11 5.25 4.49
C LEU A 28 25.94 3.72 4.56
N ASN A 29 26.36 3.08 5.65
CA ASN A 29 26.22 1.63 5.80
C ASN A 29 24.76 1.17 5.74
N ASN A 30 23.85 1.89 6.37
CA ASN A 30 22.42 1.63 6.27
C ASN A 30 21.87 1.88 4.85
N HIS A 31 22.38 2.90 4.16
CA HIS A 31 22.04 3.15 2.79
C HIS A 31 22.52 2.03 1.85
N MET A 32 23.73 1.50 2.05
CA MET A 32 24.27 0.39 1.25
C MET A 32 23.35 -0.84 1.23
N LYS A 33 22.66 -1.12 2.33
CA LYS A 33 21.68 -2.22 2.42
C LYS A 33 20.48 -2.06 1.47
N LEU A 34 20.21 -0.85 0.97
CA LEU A 34 19.20 -0.63 -0.08
C LEU A 34 19.65 -1.20 -1.43
N HIS A 35 20.93 -1.17 -1.74
CA HIS A 35 21.50 -1.72 -2.97
C HIS A 35 21.56 -3.25 -2.92
N THR A 36 21.91 -3.82 -1.76
CA THR A 36 21.97 -5.28 -1.56
C THR A 36 20.58 -5.90 -1.34
N GLY A 37 19.57 -5.09 -1.04
CA GLY A 37 18.23 -5.57 -0.69
C GLY A 37 18.16 -6.24 0.69
N GLU A 38 19.23 -6.13 1.48
CA GLU A 38 19.30 -6.72 2.81
C GLU A 38 18.33 -6.06 3.78
N LYS A 39 17.50 -6.86 4.45
CA LYS A 39 16.55 -6.44 5.47
C LYS A 39 16.72 -7.29 6.73
N PRO A 40 17.67 -6.94 7.60
CA PRO A 40 18.04 -7.80 8.73
C PRO A 40 16.95 -7.93 9.80
N PHE A 41 16.04 -6.97 9.89
CA PHE A 41 14.99 -6.99 10.90
C PHE A 41 13.72 -7.67 10.36
N LYS A 42 13.55 -8.95 10.67
CA LYS A 42 12.36 -9.75 10.31
C LYS A 42 11.30 -9.65 11.39
N CYS A 43 10.03 -9.55 11.01
CA CYS A 43 8.93 -9.61 11.95
C CYS A 43 8.81 -11.03 12.53
N THR A 44 8.70 -11.12 13.84
CA THR A 44 8.54 -12.40 14.57
C THR A 44 7.08 -12.76 14.83
N TRP A 45 6.15 -11.91 14.40
CA TRP A 45 4.72 -12.20 14.55
C TRP A 45 4.34 -13.41 13.70
N PRO A 46 3.54 -14.37 14.23
CA PRO A 46 3.07 -15.50 13.47
C PRO A 46 2.46 -15.06 12.13
N THR A 47 2.78 -15.76 11.05
CA THR A 47 2.29 -15.48 9.67
C THR A 47 2.70 -14.14 9.04
N CYS A 48 3.53 -13.34 9.71
CA CYS A 48 4.03 -12.08 9.17
C CYS A 48 5.40 -12.26 8.50
N HIS A 49 5.47 -11.99 7.20
CA HIS A 49 6.70 -12.13 6.41
C HIS A 49 7.42 -10.80 6.14
N TYR A 50 7.02 -9.74 6.84
CA TYR A 50 7.65 -8.43 6.64
C TYR A 50 9.05 -8.37 7.26
N SER A 51 9.96 -7.73 6.50
CA SER A 51 11.33 -7.48 6.93
C SER A 51 11.70 -6.02 6.67
N PHE A 52 12.52 -5.44 7.54
CA PHE A 52 12.85 -4.02 7.51
C PHE A 52 14.36 -3.79 7.55
N LEU A 53 14.76 -2.64 7.04
CA LEU A 53 16.15 -2.20 7.02
C LEU A 53 16.64 -1.76 8.42
N THR A 54 15.73 -1.20 9.22
CA THR A 54 16.05 -0.62 10.54
C THR A 54 15.14 -1.17 11.64
N ALA A 55 15.67 -1.22 12.87
CA ALA A 55 14.91 -1.63 14.05
C ALA A 55 13.72 -0.68 14.35
N SER A 56 13.88 0.62 14.08
CA SER A 56 12.80 1.59 14.24
C SER A 56 11.61 1.30 13.32
N ALA A 57 11.88 1.02 12.05
CA ALA A 57 10.84 0.65 11.10
C ALA A 57 10.13 -0.66 11.48
N MET A 58 10.89 -1.62 12.05
CA MET A 58 10.32 -2.86 12.61
C MET A 58 9.42 -2.57 13.80
N LYS A 59 9.85 -1.72 14.75
CA LYS A 59 9.04 -1.33 15.90
C LYS A 59 7.74 -0.65 15.48
N ASP A 60 7.79 0.26 14.52
CA ASP A 60 6.60 0.92 13.98
C ASP A 60 5.66 -0.08 13.28
N HIS A 61 6.20 -1.04 12.55
CA HIS A 61 5.41 -2.12 11.96
C HIS A 61 4.77 -3.00 13.03
N TYR A 62 5.49 -3.35 14.10
CA TYR A 62 4.97 -4.22 15.16
C TYR A 62 3.69 -3.66 15.80
N ARG A 63 3.56 -2.33 15.86
CA ARG A 63 2.32 -1.66 16.30
C ARG A 63 1.10 -1.97 15.43
N THR A 64 1.29 -2.40 14.18
CA THR A 64 0.16 -2.83 13.35
C THR A 64 -0.46 -4.15 13.80
N HIS A 65 0.30 -4.98 14.50
CA HIS A 65 -0.18 -6.23 15.09
C HIS A 65 -0.83 -6.00 16.46
N THR A 66 -0.20 -5.18 17.30
CA THR A 66 -0.71 -4.88 18.65
C THR A 66 -1.88 -3.89 18.64
N GLY A 67 -2.07 -3.15 17.54
CA GLY A 67 -3.07 -2.10 17.47
C GLY A 67 -2.73 -0.84 18.30
N GLU A 68 -1.52 -0.76 18.83
CA GLU A 68 -1.05 0.39 19.60
C GLU A 68 -1.11 1.69 18.78
N LYS A 69 -1.73 2.72 19.35
CA LYS A 69 -1.88 4.04 18.74
C LYS A 69 -1.33 5.12 19.67
N SER A 70 -0.02 5.26 19.70
CA SER A 70 0.70 6.15 20.63
C SER A 70 0.74 7.62 20.19
N PHE A 71 0.34 7.93 18.95
CA PHE A 71 0.41 9.29 18.40
C PHE A 71 -0.99 9.92 18.36
N LEU A 72 -1.29 10.73 19.37
CA LEU A 72 -2.57 11.40 19.52
C LEU A 72 -2.59 12.75 18.77
N CYS A 73 -3.73 13.10 18.21
CA CYS A 73 -3.97 14.44 17.68
C CYS A 73 -4.42 15.35 18.84
N ASP A 74 -3.79 16.49 18.95
CA ASP A 74 -4.11 17.54 19.94
C ASP A 74 -5.40 18.31 19.61
N LEU A 75 -5.90 18.23 18.38
CA LEU A 75 -7.08 18.95 17.91
C LEU A 75 -8.34 18.09 17.89
N CYS A 76 -8.22 16.77 17.96
CA CYS A 76 -9.36 15.85 17.93
C CYS A 76 -8.99 14.48 18.53
N GLY A 77 -9.96 13.56 18.65
CA GLY A 77 -9.76 12.22 19.22
C GLY A 77 -9.00 11.22 18.32
N PHE A 78 -8.38 11.66 17.20
CA PHE A 78 -7.65 10.74 16.34
C PHE A 78 -6.36 10.24 17.00
N ALA A 79 -6.14 8.92 16.93
CA ALA A 79 -4.92 8.27 17.38
C ALA A 79 -4.30 7.45 16.22
N GLY A 80 -3.03 7.68 15.93
CA GLY A 80 -2.26 6.97 14.90
C GLY A 80 -1.20 6.05 15.48
N GLY A 81 -0.89 4.94 14.79
CA GLY A 81 0.20 4.04 15.16
C GLY A 81 1.60 4.57 14.83
N THR A 82 1.71 5.60 13.98
CA THR A 82 2.99 6.21 13.59
C THR A 82 2.90 7.73 13.56
N ARG A 83 4.05 8.40 13.75
CA ARG A 83 4.16 9.85 13.60
C ARG A 83 3.73 10.31 12.20
N HIS A 84 4.05 9.53 11.16
CA HIS A 84 3.64 9.83 9.78
C HIS A 84 2.11 9.80 9.62
N ALA A 85 1.43 8.85 10.25
CA ALA A 85 -0.03 8.78 10.25
C ALA A 85 -0.66 10.03 10.89
N LEU A 86 -0.11 10.49 12.02
CA LEU A 86 -0.55 11.72 12.69
C LEU A 86 -0.29 12.96 11.82
N THR A 87 0.91 13.11 11.24
CA THR A 87 1.24 14.24 10.36
C THR A 87 0.30 14.30 9.16
N LYS A 88 0.02 13.15 8.54
CA LYS A 88 -0.94 13.04 7.43
C LYS A 88 -2.36 13.44 7.88
N HIS A 89 -2.78 13.02 9.08
CA HIS A 89 -4.08 13.36 9.63
C HIS A 89 -4.19 14.87 9.93
N ARG A 90 -3.16 15.49 10.54
CA ARG A 90 -3.15 16.94 10.85
C ARG A 90 -3.40 17.83 9.63
N ARG A 91 -3.03 17.38 8.43
CA ARG A 91 -3.34 18.11 7.19
C ARG A 91 -4.83 18.26 6.92
N GLN A 92 -5.69 17.44 7.55
CA GLN A 92 -7.15 17.61 7.47
C GLN A 92 -7.61 18.85 8.25
N HIS A 93 -6.93 19.19 9.35
CA HIS A 93 -7.22 20.38 10.15
C HIS A 93 -6.64 21.65 9.54
N THR A 94 -5.39 21.58 9.03
CA THR A 94 -4.70 22.74 8.45
C THR A 94 -5.12 23.03 7.01
N GLY A 95 -5.80 22.11 6.34
CA GLY A 95 -6.13 22.23 4.91
C GLY A 95 -4.91 22.13 3.99
N GLU A 96 -3.70 21.83 4.53
CA GLU A 96 -2.47 21.74 3.75
C GLU A 96 -2.56 20.64 2.67
N LYS A 97 -2.31 21.01 1.42
CA LYS A 97 -2.33 20.11 0.26
C LYS A 97 -0.98 20.19 -0.48
N PRO A 98 0.08 19.55 0.03
CA PRO A 98 1.42 19.69 -0.53
C PRO A 98 1.61 19.00 -1.88
N PHE A 99 0.70 18.11 -2.27
CA PHE A 99 0.79 17.33 -3.52
C PHE A 99 -0.07 17.97 -4.59
N LYS A 100 0.54 18.77 -5.47
CA LYS A 100 -0.13 19.49 -6.56
C LYS A 100 -0.05 18.71 -7.87
N CYS A 101 -1.10 18.82 -8.69
CA CYS A 101 -1.07 18.34 -10.07
C CYS A 101 -0.28 19.33 -10.92
N ASP A 102 0.48 18.81 -11.86
CA ASP A 102 1.26 19.57 -12.85
C ASP A 102 0.42 19.98 -14.08
N GLU A 103 -0.74 19.32 -14.27
CA GLU A 103 -1.61 19.54 -15.43
C GLU A 103 -2.87 20.36 -15.11
N CYS A 104 -3.21 20.53 -13.82
CA CYS A 104 -4.40 21.30 -13.40
C CYS A 104 -4.27 21.80 -11.95
N ASN A 105 -5.24 22.60 -11.50
CA ASN A 105 -5.24 23.22 -10.15
C ASN A 105 -5.57 22.22 -9.01
N PHE A 106 -5.63 20.92 -9.28
CA PHE A 106 -5.90 19.94 -8.23
C PHE A 106 -4.72 19.82 -7.28
N ALA A 107 -5.03 19.84 -5.97
CA ALA A 107 -4.07 19.56 -4.92
C ALA A 107 -4.63 18.62 -3.89
N SER A 108 -3.80 17.76 -3.30
CA SER A 108 -4.22 16.78 -2.31
C SER A 108 -3.29 16.69 -1.11
N THR A 109 -3.81 16.11 -0.02
CA THR A 109 -3.08 15.90 1.23
C THR A 109 -2.10 14.72 1.17
N THR A 110 -2.25 13.83 0.17
CA THR A 110 -1.40 12.64 0.03
C THR A 110 -1.00 12.37 -1.42
N GLN A 111 0.19 11.81 -1.59
CA GLN A 111 0.70 11.38 -2.90
C GLN A 111 -0.22 10.34 -3.58
N SER A 112 -0.81 9.42 -2.81
CA SER A 112 -1.71 8.40 -3.36
C SER A 112 -2.96 9.00 -3.99
N HIS A 113 -3.50 10.08 -3.41
CA HIS A 113 -4.64 10.80 -3.99
C HIS A 113 -4.24 11.54 -5.27
N LEU A 114 -3.05 12.16 -5.31
CA LEU A 114 -2.55 12.78 -6.54
C LEU A 114 -2.33 11.73 -7.65
N THR A 115 -1.70 10.59 -7.33
CA THR A 115 -1.50 9.51 -8.31
C THR A 115 -2.84 8.98 -8.86
N ARG A 116 -3.85 8.85 -8.01
CA ARG A 116 -5.20 8.49 -8.45
C ARG A 116 -5.82 9.59 -9.34
N HIS A 117 -5.65 10.85 -8.98
CA HIS A 117 -6.17 11.97 -9.76
C HIS A 117 -5.52 12.03 -11.16
N LYS A 118 -4.19 11.85 -11.28
CA LYS A 118 -3.48 11.83 -12.57
C LYS A 118 -4.07 10.83 -13.59
N ARG A 119 -4.74 9.77 -13.12
CA ARG A 119 -5.46 8.86 -14.01
C ARG A 119 -6.66 9.48 -14.72
N VAL A 120 -7.15 10.64 -14.26
CA VAL A 120 -8.19 11.41 -14.98
C VAL A 120 -7.62 11.98 -16.26
N HIS A 121 -6.37 12.49 -16.23
CA HIS A 121 -5.69 13.03 -17.39
C HIS A 121 -5.25 11.96 -18.39
N THR A 122 -4.71 10.85 -17.88
CA THR A 122 -4.24 9.73 -18.72
C THR A 122 -5.38 8.82 -19.22
N GLY A 123 -6.59 8.94 -18.70
CA GLY A 123 -7.70 8.02 -19.00
C GLY A 123 -7.49 6.59 -18.48
N GLU A 124 -6.45 6.33 -17.69
CA GLU A 124 -6.13 5.01 -17.18
C GLU A 124 -7.22 4.48 -16.24
N LYS A 125 -7.79 3.31 -16.56
CA LYS A 125 -8.81 2.62 -15.77
C LYS A 125 -8.32 1.21 -15.41
N PRO A 126 -7.43 1.06 -14.40
CA PRO A 126 -6.81 -0.22 -14.06
C PRO A 126 -7.74 -1.20 -13.35
N TYR A 127 -8.88 -0.75 -12.88
CA TYR A 127 -9.85 -1.58 -12.18
C TYR A 127 -10.98 -1.99 -13.12
N ARG A 128 -11.28 -3.28 -13.16
CA ARG A 128 -12.35 -3.88 -13.98
C ARG A 128 -13.41 -4.51 -13.10
N CYS A 129 -14.66 -4.45 -13.53
CA CYS A 129 -15.70 -5.32 -12.98
C CYS A 129 -15.42 -6.78 -13.43
N PRO A 130 -15.50 -7.78 -12.54
CA PRO A 130 -15.31 -9.18 -12.91
C PRO A 130 -16.44 -9.73 -13.81
N TRP A 131 -17.61 -9.11 -13.77
CA TRP A 131 -18.84 -9.63 -14.40
C TRP A 131 -19.34 -8.81 -15.58
N CYS A 132 -18.70 -7.68 -15.88
CA CYS A 132 -19.02 -6.87 -17.06
C CYS A 132 -17.83 -6.01 -17.49
N ASP A 133 -17.94 -5.33 -18.63
CA ASP A 133 -16.85 -4.51 -19.19
C ASP A 133 -16.63 -3.17 -18.50
N TYR A 134 -17.33 -2.90 -17.40
CA TYR A 134 -17.14 -1.66 -16.66
C TYR A 134 -15.74 -1.56 -16.09
N ARG A 135 -15.11 -0.40 -16.31
CA ARG A 135 -13.75 -0.09 -15.80
C ARG A 135 -13.73 1.24 -15.08
N SER A 136 -12.85 1.36 -14.09
CA SER A 136 -12.70 2.60 -13.32
C SER A 136 -11.23 2.87 -12.98
N ASN A 137 -10.94 4.15 -12.71
CA ASN A 137 -9.65 4.60 -12.18
C ASN A 137 -9.49 4.34 -10.67
N CYS A 138 -10.56 3.92 -9.96
CA CYS A 138 -10.60 3.68 -8.54
C CYS A 138 -11.36 2.39 -8.20
N ALA A 139 -10.80 1.57 -7.29
CA ALA A 139 -11.44 0.33 -6.83
C ALA A 139 -12.78 0.58 -6.14
N GLU A 140 -12.92 1.70 -5.44
CA GLU A 140 -14.17 2.08 -4.78
C GLU A 140 -15.32 2.28 -5.77
N ASN A 141 -15.05 2.82 -6.95
CA ASN A 141 -16.07 2.97 -7.99
C ASN A 141 -16.54 1.62 -8.54
N ILE A 142 -15.66 0.60 -8.62
CA ILE A 142 -16.06 -0.77 -8.97
C ILE A 142 -17.02 -1.31 -7.91
N ARG A 143 -16.72 -1.11 -6.63
CA ARG A 143 -17.59 -1.54 -5.54
C ARG A 143 -18.97 -0.88 -5.60
N LYS A 144 -19.00 0.46 -5.77
CA LYS A 144 -20.25 1.21 -5.95
C LYS A 144 -21.02 0.74 -7.18
N HIS A 145 -20.34 0.48 -8.28
CA HIS A 145 -20.96 -0.06 -9.47
C HIS A 145 -21.67 -1.39 -9.20
N ILE A 146 -21.01 -2.31 -8.50
CA ILE A 146 -21.59 -3.63 -8.18
C ILE A 146 -22.82 -3.48 -7.26
N LEU A 147 -22.74 -2.58 -6.27
CA LEU A 147 -23.79 -2.40 -5.27
C LEU A 147 -25.02 -1.64 -5.80
N HIS A 148 -24.80 -0.64 -6.68
CA HIS A 148 -25.85 0.34 -6.97
C HIS A 148 -26.42 0.25 -8.40
N THR A 149 -25.80 -0.51 -9.30
CA THR A 149 -26.32 -0.54 -10.69
C THR A 149 -27.42 -1.58 -10.93
N GLY A 150 -27.74 -2.42 -9.97
CA GLY A 150 -28.70 -3.53 -10.13
C GLY A 150 -28.29 -4.61 -11.14
N LYS A 151 -27.20 -4.38 -11.90
CA LYS A 151 -26.71 -5.33 -12.93
C LYS A 151 -26.10 -6.62 -12.35
N HIS A 152 -25.80 -6.62 -11.08
CA HIS A 152 -25.09 -7.69 -10.38
C HIS A 152 -25.84 -8.11 -9.10
N GLU A 153 -27.16 -8.08 -9.13
CA GLU A 153 -27.97 -8.53 -8.00
C GLU A 153 -27.66 -10.00 -7.66
N GLY A 154 -27.54 -10.29 -6.36
CA GLY A 154 -27.20 -11.62 -5.87
C GLY A 154 -25.71 -11.98 -5.95
N VAL A 155 -24.91 -11.22 -6.69
CA VAL A 155 -23.47 -11.50 -6.79
C VAL A 155 -22.73 -10.91 -5.59
N LYS A 156 -21.92 -11.76 -4.93
CA LYS A 156 -21.05 -11.38 -3.83
C LYS A 156 -19.60 -11.33 -4.28
N MET A 157 -18.90 -10.25 -3.91
CA MET A 157 -17.46 -10.09 -4.23
C MET A 157 -16.57 -10.98 -3.37
N TYR A 158 -17.03 -11.29 -2.19
CA TYR A 158 -16.28 -11.99 -1.15
C TYR A 158 -17.07 -13.23 -0.74
N ASN A 159 -16.61 -14.38 -1.18
CA ASN A 159 -17.21 -15.66 -0.82
C ASN A 159 -16.28 -16.41 0.11
N CYS A 160 -16.82 -16.98 1.19
CA CYS A 160 -16.05 -17.79 2.09
C CYS A 160 -15.69 -19.13 1.43
N PRO A 161 -14.43 -19.59 1.48
CA PRO A 161 -14.05 -20.87 0.89
C PRO A 161 -14.52 -22.07 1.72
N LYS A 162 -15.00 -21.85 2.95
CA LYS A 162 -15.41 -22.93 3.89
C LYS A 162 -16.90 -22.99 4.17
N CYS A 163 -17.65 -21.95 3.83
CA CYS A 163 -19.12 -21.93 4.01
C CYS A 163 -19.77 -21.03 2.95
N ASP A 164 -21.08 -21.05 2.87
CA ASP A 164 -21.86 -20.29 1.88
C ASP A 164 -21.96 -18.78 2.17
N TYR A 165 -21.22 -18.27 3.16
CA TYR A 165 -21.22 -16.86 3.46
C TYR A 165 -20.57 -16.05 2.36
N GLY A 166 -21.29 -15.03 1.90
CA GLY A 166 -20.79 -14.07 0.91
C GLY A 166 -21.24 -12.66 1.23
N THR A 167 -20.37 -11.69 1.02
CA THR A 167 -20.67 -10.25 1.23
C THR A 167 -19.98 -9.38 0.18
N ASN A 168 -20.45 -8.13 0.03
CA ASN A 168 -19.80 -7.11 -0.78
C ASN A 168 -18.98 -6.13 0.08
N ILE A 169 -18.92 -6.33 1.39
CA ILE A 169 -18.25 -5.46 2.35
C ILE A 169 -17.01 -6.16 2.91
N PRO A 170 -15.79 -5.64 2.62
CA PRO A 170 -14.54 -6.30 3.01
C PRO A 170 -14.34 -6.40 4.54
N VAL A 171 -14.93 -5.47 5.31
CA VAL A 171 -14.82 -5.50 6.77
C VAL A 171 -15.65 -6.65 7.35
N GLU A 172 -16.89 -6.82 6.88
CA GLU A 172 -17.77 -7.92 7.29
C GLU A 172 -17.15 -9.28 6.96
N PHE A 173 -16.58 -9.41 5.75
CA PHE A 173 -15.91 -10.64 5.34
C PHE A 173 -14.72 -10.98 6.26
N ARG A 174 -13.93 -9.97 6.61
CA ARG A 174 -12.79 -10.16 7.52
C ARG A 174 -13.24 -10.53 8.93
N ASN A 175 -14.31 -9.92 9.43
CA ASN A 175 -14.87 -10.27 10.73
C ASN A 175 -15.44 -11.68 10.72
N HIS A 176 -16.20 -12.06 9.70
CA HIS A 176 -16.69 -13.41 9.50
C HIS A 176 -15.56 -14.47 9.54
N LEU A 177 -14.46 -14.21 8.81
CA LEU A 177 -13.32 -15.14 8.81
C LEU A 177 -12.66 -15.25 10.19
N LYS A 178 -12.53 -14.17 10.92
CA LYS A 178 -11.96 -14.18 12.28
C LYS A 178 -12.83 -14.94 13.29
N GLU A 179 -14.14 -14.79 13.17
CA GLU A 179 -15.12 -15.36 14.12
C GLU A 179 -15.44 -16.80 13.80
N GLN A 180 -15.64 -17.14 12.53
CA GLN A 180 -16.12 -18.44 12.11
C GLN A 180 -15.00 -19.38 11.61
N HIS A 181 -13.89 -18.83 11.14
CA HIS A 181 -12.79 -19.58 10.54
C HIS A 181 -11.42 -19.05 10.99
N PRO A 182 -11.11 -19.08 12.30
CA PRO A 182 -9.85 -18.57 12.85
C PRO A 182 -8.61 -19.32 12.36
N ASP A 183 -8.79 -20.50 11.80
CA ASP A 183 -7.76 -21.31 11.18
C ASP A 183 -7.30 -20.81 9.80
N ILE A 184 -8.03 -19.86 9.18
CA ILE A 184 -7.59 -19.18 7.96
C ILE A 184 -6.62 -18.05 8.33
N GLU A 185 -5.33 -18.38 8.42
CA GLU A 185 -4.27 -17.49 8.93
C GLU A 185 -4.04 -16.22 8.11
N ASN A 186 -4.37 -16.20 6.84
CA ASN A 186 -4.30 -15.03 5.98
C ASN A 186 -5.41 -15.14 4.94
N PRO A 187 -6.56 -14.54 5.17
CA PRO A 187 -7.47 -14.35 4.07
C PRO A 187 -6.73 -13.47 3.06
N ASP A 188 -6.21 -14.11 2.00
CA ASP A 188 -5.61 -13.36 0.91
C ASP A 188 -6.73 -12.54 0.27
N LEU A 189 -6.94 -11.35 0.84
CA LEU A 189 -7.85 -10.34 0.32
C LEU A 189 -7.39 -9.89 -1.07
N ALA A 190 -6.31 -10.45 -1.60
CA ALA A 190 -5.82 -10.22 -2.94
C ALA A 190 -6.76 -10.75 -4.02
N TYR A 191 -7.63 -11.72 -3.73
CA TYR A 191 -8.74 -12.07 -4.63
C TYR A 191 -9.67 -10.89 -4.90
N LEU A 192 -9.66 -9.90 -4.04
CA LEU A 192 -10.53 -8.74 -4.05
C LEU A 192 -10.03 -7.60 -4.93
N HIS A 193 -8.85 -7.73 -5.39
CA HIS A 193 -8.26 -6.89 -6.41
C HIS A 193 -8.15 -7.67 -7.73
N ALA A 194 -9.13 -8.46 -8.07
CA ALA A 194 -9.28 -9.01 -9.42
C ALA A 194 -9.24 -7.85 -10.41
N GLY A 195 -8.06 -7.55 -10.93
CA GLY A 195 -7.78 -6.39 -11.79
C GLY A 195 -6.51 -5.62 -11.48
N ARG A 196 -5.90 -5.75 -10.31
CA ARG A 196 -4.53 -5.28 -10.13
C ARG A 196 -3.59 -6.28 -10.79
N LYS A 197 -3.16 -6.01 -12.02
CA LYS A 197 -1.88 -6.57 -12.48
C LYS A 197 -0.85 -6.16 -11.43
N ARG A 198 -0.35 -7.14 -10.65
CA ARG A 198 0.85 -6.93 -9.84
C ARG A 198 1.88 -6.36 -10.81
N LYS A 199 2.37 -5.14 -10.58
CA LYS A 199 3.63 -4.72 -11.18
C LYS A 199 4.65 -5.73 -10.67
N LEU A 200 5.07 -6.63 -11.54
CA LEU A 200 6.24 -7.47 -11.31
C LEU A 200 7.39 -6.54 -10.91
N PRO A 201 8.20 -6.88 -9.91
CA PRO A 201 9.38 -6.12 -9.60
C PRO A 201 10.22 -6.03 -10.90
N ARG A 202 10.61 -4.82 -11.27
CA ARG A 202 11.55 -4.59 -12.37
C ARG A 202 12.88 -5.25 -11.98
N GLY A 203 13.24 -6.31 -12.66
CA GLY A 203 14.55 -6.92 -12.56
C GLY A 203 14.48 -8.41 -12.32
N THR A 204 14.39 -9.18 -13.38
CA THR A 204 15.25 -10.29 -13.77
C THR A 204 14.69 -10.91 -15.05
N LEU A 205 15.23 -10.50 -16.17
CA LEU A 205 15.23 -11.32 -17.37
C LEU A 205 16.05 -12.57 -17.06
N ARG A 206 15.37 -13.69 -16.84
CA ARG A 206 15.90 -15.02 -17.11
C ARG A 206 14.94 -15.72 -18.03
N SER A 207 15.40 -15.89 -19.25
CA SER A 207 14.89 -16.83 -20.23
C SER A 207 14.92 -18.24 -19.63
N SER A 208 13.76 -18.86 -19.55
CA SER A 208 13.65 -20.31 -19.68
C SER A 208 12.24 -20.64 -20.12
N SER A 209 12.22 -21.20 -21.30
CA SER A 209 11.17 -21.91 -22.00
C SER A 209 10.37 -22.85 -21.09
N GLY A 210 9.07 -22.87 -21.35
CA GLY A 210 8.23 -24.04 -21.11
C GLY A 210 7.43 -24.03 -19.83
N CYS A 211 6.18 -23.64 -19.93
CA CYS A 211 5.08 -24.44 -19.41
C CYS A 211 3.78 -24.03 -20.10
N GLN A 212 3.35 -24.93 -20.96
CA GLN A 212 2.06 -24.93 -21.62
C GLN A 212 0.92 -25.15 -20.62
N ALA A 213 -0.14 -24.41 -20.86
CA ALA A 213 -1.53 -24.80 -20.74
C ALA A 213 -1.94 -25.78 -19.61
N VAL A 214 -2.81 -25.31 -18.72
CA VAL A 214 -4.07 -26.01 -18.45
C VAL A 214 -5.17 -24.96 -18.30
N CYS A 215 -5.79 -24.65 -19.40
CA CYS A 215 -7.14 -24.10 -19.43
C CYS A 215 -8.01 -25.26 -19.87
N ALA A 216 -8.75 -25.86 -18.96
CA ALA A 216 -9.79 -26.83 -19.31
C ALA A 216 -10.88 -26.82 -18.25
N LEU A 217 -12.03 -26.31 -18.65
CA LEU A 217 -13.34 -26.95 -18.56
C LEU A 217 -13.98 -27.09 -17.15
N ALA A 218 -15.01 -26.30 -16.93
CA ALA A 218 -16.28 -26.83 -16.46
C ALA A 218 -17.42 -26.03 -17.09
N VAL A 219 -17.90 -26.54 -18.21
CA VAL A 219 -19.28 -26.44 -18.67
C VAL A 219 -19.92 -27.75 -18.22
N ILE A 220 -20.87 -27.68 -17.36
CA ILE A 220 -22.22 -28.27 -17.34
C ILE A 220 -22.87 -27.77 -16.04
#